data_aac3c3cacc91ff28384b2c39a3314722
#
_entry.id   aac3c3cacc91ff28384b2c39a3314722
#
_cell.length_a   1.000
_cell.length_b   1.000
_cell.length_c   1.000
_cell.angle_alpha   90.00
_cell.angle_beta   90.00
_cell.angle_gamma   90.00
#
_symmetry.space_group_name_H-M   'P 1'
#
loop_
_entity.id
_entity.type
_entity.pdbx_description
1 polymer ?
#
loop_
_entity_poly.entity_id
_entity_poly.type
_entity_poly.pdbx_seq_one_letter_code
_entity_poly.pdbx_strand_id
1 'polypeptide(L)'
;MFLEQVRENDKALKKVTRDVERDRRELEREEKKLEAEIKKAAKMGNKQAATVLAKQLINVRKQKTRTYNMTSKVRTRSRHRLILKFVTI
;
A
#
# COMPACT_ATOMS: atom_id res chain seq x y z
N MET A 1 -32.68 6.59 -3.16
CA MET A 1 -32.21 5.61 -2.17
C MET A 1 -31.12 4.70 -2.69
N PHE A 2 -31.32 3.92 -3.74
CA PHE A 2 -30.28 3.07 -4.31
C PHE A 2 -29.09 3.86 -4.90
N LEU A 3 -29.35 4.94 -5.63
CA LEU A 3 -28.34 5.80 -6.22
C LEU A 3 -27.50 6.54 -5.16
N GLU A 4 -28.10 6.91 -4.05
CA GLU A 4 -27.40 7.56 -2.93
C GLU A 4 -26.42 6.59 -2.27
N GLN A 5 -26.83 5.34 -2.04
CA GLN A 5 -25.93 4.31 -1.49
C GLN A 5 -24.76 4.02 -2.42
N VAL A 6 -24.97 3.96 -3.72
CA VAL A 6 -23.91 3.77 -4.72
C VAL A 6 -22.91 4.94 -4.67
N ARG A 7 -23.39 6.18 -4.59
CA ARG A 7 -22.53 7.38 -4.46
C ARG A 7 -21.71 7.36 -3.18
N GLU A 8 -22.34 7.02 -2.04
CA GLU A 8 -21.66 6.91 -0.76
C GLU A 8 -20.60 5.83 -0.78
N ASN A 9 -20.90 4.67 -1.34
CA ASN A 9 -19.95 3.58 -1.51
C ASN A 9 -18.78 3.96 -2.41
N ASP A 10 -19.03 4.68 -3.50
CA ASP A 10 -17.97 5.16 -4.40
C ASP A 10 -17.06 6.18 -3.71
N LYS A 11 -17.62 7.08 -2.92
CA LYS A 11 -16.84 8.03 -2.10
C LYS A 11 -15.98 7.31 -1.07
N ALA A 12 -16.54 6.32 -0.37
CA ALA A 12 -15.83 5.51 0.60
C ALA A 12 -14.67 4.74 -0.05
N LEU A 13 -14.90 4.14 -1.23
CA LEU A 13 -13.86 3.45 -1.99
C LEU A 13 -12.74 4.37 -2.44
N LYS A 14 -13.06 5.57 -2.91
CA LYS A 14 -12.08 6.58 -3.30
C LYS A 14 -11.22 7.01 -2.12
N LYS A 15 -11.85 7.21 -0.96
CA LYS A 15 -11.14 7.59 0.27
C LYS A 15 -10.17 6.47 0.70
N VAL A 16 -10.63 5.23 0.74
CA VAL A 16 -9.79 4.07 1.08
C VAL A 16 -8.62 3.95 0.11
N THR A 17 -8.85 4.13 -1.18
CA THR A 17 -7.80 4.08 -2.20
C THR A 17 -6.75 5.16 -1.98
N ARG A 18 -7.17 6.40 -1.67
CA ARG A 18 -6.24 7.51 -1.37
C ARG A 18 -5.42 7.23 -0.12
N ASP A 19 -6.06 6.72 0.95
CA ASP A 19 -5.39 6.39 2.20
C ASP A 19 -4.37 5.28 2.01
N VAL A 20 -4.71 4.24 1.26
CA VAL A 20 -3.81 3.15 0.91
C VAL A 20 -2.62 3.63 0.06
N GLU A 21 -2.84 4.51 -0.91
CA GLU A 21 -1.77 5.08 -1.72
C GLU A 21 -0.83 5.96 -0.91
N ARG A 22 -1.37 6.71 0.06
CA ARG A 22 -0.56 7.50 0.99
C ARG A 22 0.30 6.61 1.88
N ASP A 23 -0.27 5.59 2.47
CA ASP A 23 0.45 4.61 3.30
C ASP A 23 1.56 3.93 2.51
N ARG A 24 1.29 3.58 1.25
CA ARG A 24 2.28 3.01 0.36
C ARG A 24 3.46 3.96 0.12
N ARG A 25 3.19 5.25 -0.09
CA ARG A 25 4.26 6.25 -0.25
C ARG A 25 5.10 6.42 1.00
N GLU A 26 4.47 6.39 2.17
CA GLU A 26 5.16 6.43 3.45
C GLU A 26 6.06 5.20 3.63
N LEU A 27 5.57 4.02 3.30
CA LEU A 27 6.34 2.78 3.33
C LEU A 27 7.52 2.81 2.34
N GLU A 28 7.36 3.38 1.16
CA GLU A 28 8.44 3.56 0.18
C GLU A 28 9.53 4.50 0.70
N ARG A 29 9.15 5.57 1.39
CA ARG A 29 10.11 6.49 2.03
C ARG A 29 10.88 5.80 3.15
N GLU A 30 10.18 5.03 3.98
CA GLU A 30 10.78 4.27 5.06
C GLU A 30 11.74 3.21 4.51
N GLU A 31 11.37 2.53 3.44
CA GLU A 31 12.23 1.58 2.73
C GLU A 31 13.54 2.22 2.27
N LYS A 32 13.47 3.38 1.62
CA LYS A 32 14.65 4.12 1.17
C LYS A 32 15.53 4.57 2.32
N LYS A 33 14.91 5.03 3.40
CA LYS A 33 15.62 5.43 4.61
C LYS A 33 16.38 4.27 5.23
N LEU A 34 15.73 3.12 5.35
CA LEU A 34 16.35 1.91 5.89
C LEU A 34 17.48 1.39 4.99
N GLU A 35 17.32 1.43 3.67
CA GLU A 35 18.39 1.09 2.73
C GLU A 35 19.63 1.97 2.92
N ALA A 36 19.42 3.27 3.10
CA ALA A 36 20.53 4.21 3.36
C ALA A 36 21.20 3.94 4.71
N GLU A 37 20.42 3.65 5.75
CA GLU A 37 20.95 3.32 7.08
C GLU A 37 21.73 1.99 7.07
N ILE A 38 21.27 1.00 6.32
CA ILE A 38 21.97 -0.28 6.14
C ILE A 38 23.33 -0.06 5.48
N LYS A 39 23.39 0.73 4.42
CA LYS A 39 24.63 1.07 3.72
C LYS A 39 25.61 1.78 4.67
N LYS A 40 25.11 2.71 5.46
CA LYS A 40 25.91 3.44 6.44
C LYS A 40 26.47 2.49 7.52
N ALA A 41 25.62 1.62 8.08
CA ALA A 41 26.05 0.64 9.08
C ALA A 41 27.09 -0.33 8.51
N ALA A 42 26.90 -0.79 7.26
CA ALA A 42 27.86 -1.66 6.58
C ALA A 42 29.23 -0.98 6.38
N LYS A 43 29.25 0.30 5.99
CA LYS A 43 30.48 1.08 5.84
C LYS A 43 31.23 1.26 7.16
N MET A 44 30.48 1.38 8.26
CA MET A 44 31.06 1.50 9.60
C MET A 44 31.51 0.16 10.20
N GLY A 45 31.27 -0.94 9.50
CA GLY A 45 31.58 -2.28 9.97
C GLY A 45 30.64 -2.79 11.06
N ASN A 46 29.51 -2.13 11.30
CA ASN A 46 28.55 -2.53 12.33
C ASN A 46 27.56 -3.55 11.77
N LYS A 47 27.96 -4.83 11.82
CA LYS A 47 27.17 -5.94 11.30
C LYS A 47 25.86 -6.16 12.07
N GLN A 48 25.87 -5.93 13.37
CA GLN A 48 24.66 -6.10 14.21
C GLN A 48 23.59 -5.09 13.84
N ALA A 49 23.97 -3.80 13.72
CA ALA A 49 23.04 -2.77 13.32
C ALA A 49 22.50 -3.02 11.89
N ALA A 50 23.36 -3.42 10.96
CA ALA A 50 22.96 -3.75 9.60
C ALA A 50 21.95 -4.90 9.58
N THR A 51 22.13 -5.94 10.40
CA THR A 51 21.21 -7.08 10.50
C THR A 51 19.85 -6.66 11.05
N VAL A 52 19.81 -5.86 12.10
CA VAL A 52 18.56 -5.35 12.68
C VAL A 52 17.79 -4.50 11.67
N LEU A 53 18.49 -3.59 11.00
CA LEU A 53 17.90 -2.73 9.98
C LEU A 53 17.40 -3.54 8.77
N ALA A 54 18.12 -4.59 8.37
CA ALA A 54 17.69 -5.48 7.29
C ALA A 54 16.38 -6.21 7.65
N LYS A 55 16.21 -6.65 8.89
CA LYS A 55 14.96 -7.25 9.37
C LYS A 55 13.80 -6.25 9.33
N GLN A 56 14.05 -5.01 9.73
CA GLN A 56 13.05 -3.94 9.62
C GLN A 56 12.67 -3.67 8.17
N LEU A 57 13.64 -3.66 7.26
CA LEU A 57 13.39 -3.50 5.82
C LEU A 57 12.51 -4.60 5.25
N ILE A 58 12.76 -5.86 5.65
CA ILE A 58 11.92 -7.00 5.24
C ILE A 58 10.48 -6.80 5.71
N ASN A 59 10.27 -6.34 6.94
CA ASN A 59 8.94 -6.07 7.46
C ASN A 59 8.22 -4.96 6.70
N VAL A 60 8.93 -3.87 6.36
CA VAL A 60 8.39 -2.77 5.55
C VAL A 60 7.99 -3.26 4.17
N ARG A 61 8.82 -4.09 3.54
CA ARG A 61 8.52 -4.69 2.22
C ARG A 61 7.29 -5.59 2.27
N LYS A 62 7.12 -6.37 3.33
CA LYS A 62 5.92 -7.19 3.55
C LYS A 62 4.67 -6.33 3.68
N GLN A 63 4.72 -5.25 4.44
CA GLN A 63 3.62 -4.29 4.60
C GLN A 63 3.28 -3.62 3.27
N LYS A 64 4.30 -3.24 2.50
CA LYS A 64 4.12 -2.65 1.16
C LYS A 64 3.42 -3.62 0.21
N THR A 65 3.78 -4.89 0.22
CA THR A 65 3.14 -5.93 -0.59
C THR A 65 1.69 -6.14 -0.19
N ARG A 66 1.39 -6.18 1.11
CA ARG A 66 0.01 -6.28 1.62
C ARG A 66 -0.84 -5.10 1.17
N THR A 67 -0.30 -3.89 1.27
CA THR A 67 -0.98 -2.66 0.86
C THR A 67 -1.27 -2.67 -0.65
N TYR A 68 -0.30 -3.11 -1.45
CA TYR A 68 -0.47 -3.27 -2.89
C TYR A 68 -1.58 -4.28 -3.24
N ASN A 69 -1.60 -5.43 -2.59
CA ASN A 69 -2.62 -6.46 -2.78
C ASN A 69 -4.02 -5.94 -2.41
N MET A 70 -4.13 -5.19 -1.32
CA MET A 70 -5.38 -4.56 -0.89
C MET A 70 -5.88 -3.56 -1.93
N THR A 71 -5.01 -2.72 -2.48
CA THR A 71 -5.35 -1.76 -3.53
C THR A 71 -5.84 -2.47 -4.81
N SER A 72 -5.17 -3.54 -5.22
CA SER A 72 -5.57 -4.36 -6.36
C SER A 72 -6.96 -4.95 -6.18
N LYS A 73 -7.27 -5.48 -5.00
CA LYS A 73 -8.61 -6.02 -4.68
C LYS A 73 -9.68 -4.95 -4.75
N VAL A 74 -9.42 -3.77 -4.21
CA VAL A 74 -10.36 -2.63 -4.25
C VAL A 74 -10.61 -2.19 -5.69
N ARG A 75 -9.57 -2.06 -6.50
CA ARG A 75 -9.69 -1.70 -7.93
C ARG A 75 -10.47 -2.75 -8.71
N THR A 76 -10.23 -4.03 -8.46
CA THR A 76 -10.96 -5.13 -9.11
C THR A 76 -12.44 -5.08 -8.77
N ARG A 77 -12.81 -4.84 -7.51
CA ARG A 77 -14.20 -4.67 -7.09
C ARG A 77 -14.88 -3.49 -7.77
N SER A 78 -14.21 -2.35 -7.89
CA SER A 78 -14.72 -1.18 -8.59
C SER A 78 -14.98 -1.46 -10.06
N ARG A 79 -14.05 -2.12 -10.75
CA ARG A 79 -14.22 -2.54 -12.15
C ARG A 79 -15.37 -3.51 -12.31
N HIS A 80 -15.53 -4.46 -11.40
CA HIS A 80 -16.62 -5.43 -11.41
C HIS A 80 -17.98 -4.74 -11.27
N ARG A 81 -18.10 -3.74 -10.41
CA ARG A 81 -19.30 -2.91 -10.29
C ARG A 81 -19.64 -2.15 -11.57
N LEU A 82 -18.65 -1.59 -12.24
CA LEU A 82 -18.84 -0.89 -13.52
C LEU A 82 -19.34 -1.85 -14.60
N ILE A 83 -18.80 -3.05 -14.68
CA ILE A 83 -19.22 -4.08 -15.62
C ILE A 83 -20.66 -4.51 -15.33
N LEU A 84 -21.04 -4.72 -14.08
CA LEU A 84 -22.41 -5.05 -13.67
C LEU A 84 -23.41 -3.95 -14.03
N LYS A 85 -23.02 -2.68 -13.92
CA LYS A 85 -23.83 -1.53 -14.36
C LYS A 85 -24.14 -1.58 -15.85
N PHE A 86 -23.18 -1.97 -16.68
CA PHE A 86 -23.36 -2.06 -18.14
C PHE A 86 -24.14 -3.31 -18.56
N VAL A 87 -24.08 -4.37 -17.80
CA VAL A 87 -24.77 -5.64 -18.11
C VAL A 87 -26.25 -5.62 -17.70
N THR A 88 -26.61 -4.81 -16.70
CA THR A 88 -28.00 -4.68 -16.21
C THR A 88 -28.85 -3.69 -17.00
N ILE A 89 -28.33 -3.02 -17.97
CA ILE A 89 -29.04 -2.15 -18.89
C ILE A 89 -29.32 -2.87 -20.20
#